data_a7c5b673679f62f61b8e81d23a9c51e9
#
_entry.id   a7c5b673679f62f61b8e81d23a9c51e9
#
_cell.length_a   1.000
_cell.length_b   1.000
_cell.length_c   1.000
_cell.angle_alpha   90.00
_cell.angle_beta   90.00
_cell.angle_gamma   90.00
#
_symmetry.space_group_name_H-M   'P 1'
#
loop_
_entity.id
_entity.type
_entity.pdbx_description
1 polymer ?
#
loop_
_entity_poly.entity_id
_entity_poly.type
_entity_poly.pdbx_seq_one_letter_code
_entity_poly.pdbx_strand_id
1 'polypeptide(L)'
;MENPYRFYTYAYLREDRTPYYIGKGTGERLYLNCNRGCNKPKDQSRIIFLKQNLTEEEAFKHEIYMISVFGRKDLGTGILRNKTNGGEGSSGLVHSEESKRRQSLTKKGRKVWNDGCGNMKMSYECPGTGWVLGVCEESKNKNR
;
A
#
# COMPACT_ATOMS: atom_id res chain seq x y z
N MET A 1 -11.73 -2.32 -23.12
CA MET A 1 -12.43 -1.74 -21.95
C MET A 1 -12.18 -2.60 -20.72
N GLU A 2 -11.81 -1.98 -19.63
CA GLU A 2 -11.67 -2.71 -18.38
C GLU A 2 -13.06 -3.09 -17.84
N ASN A 3 -13.16 -4.31 -17.29
CA ASN A 3 -14.39 -4.77 -16.66
C ASN A 3 -14.62 -4.02 -15.34
N PRO A 4 -15.69 -3.21 -15.18
CA PRO A 4 -15.96 -2.50 -13.93
C PRO A 4 -16.31 -3.45 -12.77
N TYR A 5 -16.75 -4.67 -13.04
CA TYR A 5 -17.14 -5.68 -12.05
C TYR A 5 -15.99 -6.63 -11.67
N ARG A 6 -14.76 -6.19 -11.80
CA ARG A 6 -13.57 -6.99 -11.50
C ARG A 6 -13.20 -7.05 -10.02
N PHE A 7 -13.89 -6.30 -9.20
CA PHE A 7 -13.57 -6.19 -7.76
C PHE A 7 -14.25 -7.28 -6.95
N TYR A 8 -13.62 -7.62 -5.85
CA TYR A 8 -14.13 -8.58 -4.87
C TYR A 8 -13.73 -8.14 -3.46
N THR A 9 -14.44 -8.70 -2.47
CA THR A 9 -14.03 -8.67 -1.08
C THR A 9 -13.63 -10.06 -0.65
N TYR A 10 -12.65 -10.16 0.24
CA TYR A 10 -12.10 -11.43 0.70
C TYR A 10 -11.79 -11.38 2.19
N ALA A 11 -11.61 -12.56 2.78
CA ALA A 11 -11.21 -12.70 4.17
C ALA A 11 -10.08 -13.71 4.30
N TYR A 12 -9.20 -13.44 5.27
CA TYR A 12 -8.21 -14.39 5.76
C TYR A 12 -8.73 -14.99 7.06
N LEU A 13 -8.73 -16.31 7.15
CA LEU A 13 -9.29 -17.05 8.27
C LEU A 13 -8.20 -17.63 9.16
N ARG A 14 -8.47 -17.67 10.46
CA ARG A 14 -7.70 -18.43 11.44
C ARG A 14 -7.94 -19.94 11.24
N GLU A 15 -7.24 -20.77 11.99
CA GLU A 15 -7.43 -22.22 11.96
C GLU A 15 -8.85 -22.64 12.36
N ASP A 16 -9.47 -21.89 13.27
CA ASP A 16 -10.86 -22.10 13.70
C ASP A 16 -11.89 -21.54 12.73
N ARG A 17 -11.47 -21.03 11.56
CA ARG A 17 -12.31 -20.45 10.52
C ARG A 17 -12.90 -19.08 10.85
N THR A 18 -12.47 -18.44 11.92
CA THR A 18 -12.84 -17.05 12.18
C THR A 18 -11.97 -16.09 11.38
N PRO A 19 -12.54 -15.00 10.82
CA PRO A 19 -11.75 -14.05 10.04
C PRO A 19 -10.83 -13.22 10.94
N TYR A 20 -9.61 -12.97 10.45
CA TYR A 20 -8.71 -12.03 11.12
C TYR A 20 -8.38 -10.82 10.26
N TYR A 21 -8.70 -10.88 8.98
CA TYR A 21 -8.49 -9.78 8.04
C TYR A 21 -9.55 -9.80 6.95
N ILE A 22 -10.06 -8.63 6.62
CA ILE A 22 -10.98 -8.42 5.49
C ILE A 22 -10.36 -7.37 4.56
N GLY A 23 -10.42 -7.62 3.27
CA GLY A 23 -9.84 -6.72 2.28
C GLY A 23 -10.64 -6.68 0.99
N LYS A 24 -10.29 -5.73 0.16
CA LYS A 24 -10.79 -5.55 -1.21
C LYS A 24 -9.66 -5.77 -2.19
N GLY A 25 -9.95 -6.33 -3.34
CA GLY A 25 -8.95 -6.56 -4.36
C GLY A 25 -9.49 -6.83 -5.75
N THR A 26 -8.56 -7.02 -6.66
CA THR A 26 -8.80 -7.43 -8.05
C THR A 26 -7.77 -8.49 -8.42
N GLY A 27 -8.11 -9.38 -9.38
CA GLY A 27 -7.21 -10.40 -9.85
C GLY A 27 -6.69 -11.30 -8.72
N GLU A 28 -5.40 -11.51 -8.64
CA GLU A 28 -4.76 -12.38 -7.66
C GLU A 28 -4.31 -11.67 -6.37
N ARG A 29 -4.77 -10.45 -6.14
CA ARG A 29 -4.33 -9.64 -5.00
C ARG A 29 -4.53 -10.33 -3.64
N LEU A 30 -5.58 -11.15 -3.50
CA LEU A 30 -5.84 -11.87 -2.25
C LEU A 30 -4.75 -12.91 -1.93
N TYR A 31 -3.99 -13.37 -2.93
CA TYR A 31 -2.88 -14.31 -2.75
C TYR A 31 -1.52 -13.63 -2.55
N LEU A 32 -1.46 -12.32 -2.70
CA LEU A 32 -0.22 -11.56 -2.52
C LEU A 32 -0.02 -11.16 -1.06
N ASN A 33 1.23 -11.19 -0.62
CA ASN A 33 1.56 -10.66 0.69
C ASN A 33 1.45 -9.13 0.68
N CYS A 34 0.67 -8.61 1.59
CA CYS A 34 0.56 -7.17 1.81
C CYS A 34 1.42 -6.79 3.02
N ASN A 35 2.34 -5.85 2.85
CA ASN A 35 3.17 -5.29 3.91
C ASN A 35 2.37 -4.41 4.90
N ARG A 36 1.13 -4.77 5.18
CA ARG A 36 0.21 -3.99 6.04
C ARG A 36 0.03 -4.59 7.43
N GLY A 37 0.98 -5.41 7.88
CA GLY A 37 0.93 -6.01 9.19
C GLY A 37 0.00 -7.24 9.32
N CYS A 38 -0.64 -7.64 8.24
CA CYS A 38 -1.45 -8.87 8.18
C CYS A 38 -0.94 -9.75 7.05
N ASN A 39 -0.29 -10.84 7.41
CA ASN A 39 0.17 -11.80 6.43
C ASN A 39 -0.98 -12.72 5.99
N LYS A 40 -0.97 -13.11 4.72
CA LYS A 40 -1.91 -14.13 4.24
C LYS A 40 -1.67 -15.47 4.95
N PRO A 41 -2.71 -16.31 5.12
CA PRO A 41 -2.52 -17.66 5.64
C PRO A 41 -1.65 -18.48 4.70
N LYS A 42 -0.87 -19.39 5.26
CA LYS A 42 -0.09 -20.34 4.45
C LYS A 42 -1.01 -21.35 3.74
N ASP A 43 -2.09 -21.72 4.39
CA ASP A 43 -3.12 -22.60 3.85
C ASP A 43 -4.10 -21.77 2.99
N GLN A 44 -4.12 -22.02 1.68
CA GLN A 44 -5.01 -21.30 0.75
C GLN A 44 -6.49 -21.58 1.01
N SER A 45 -6.85 -22.68 1.65
CA SER A 45 -8.24 -22.97 2.04
C SER A 45 -8.79 -21.97 3.06
N ARG A 46 -7.90 -21.24 3.73
CA ARG A 46 -8.25 -20.15 4.68
C ARG A 46 -8.33 -18.78 4.04
N ILE A 47 -8.20 -18.70 2.72
CA ILE A 47 -8.44 -17.49 1.94
C ILE A 47 -9.77 -17.68 1.22
N ILE A 48 -10.76 -16.88 1.56
CA ILE A 48 -12.10 -17.01 0.98
C ILE A 48 -12.56 -15.70 0.33
N PHE A 49 -13.35 -15.83 -0.74
CA PHE A 49 -14.10 -14.71 -1.28
C PHE A 49 -15.36 -14.49 -0.43
N LEU A 50 -15.62 -13.26 -0.05
CA LEU A 50 -16.87 -12.87 0.61
C LEU A 50 -17.92 -12.50 -0.43
N LYS A 51 -17.54 -11.69 -1.40
CA LYS A 51 -18.40 -11.30 -2.52
C LYS A 51 -17.54 -11.01 -3.75
N GLN A 52 -18.03 -11.37 -4.92
CA GLN A 52 -17.33 -11.20 -6.19
C GLN A 52 -18.17 -10.42 -7.20
N ASN A 53 -17.58 -10.06 -8.32
CA ASN A 53 -18.24 -9.35 -9.41
C ASN A 53 -18.84 -8.02 -8.93
N LEU A 54 -18.05 -7.25 -8.20
CA LEU A 54 -18.43 -5.96 -7.65
C LEU A 54 -17.78 -4.83 -8.45
N THR A 55 -18.43 -3.67 -8.49
CA THR A 55 -17.77 -2.42 -8.83
C THR A 55 -16.85 -2.02 -7.69
N GLU A 56 -15.93 -1.10 -7.95
CA GLU A 56 -15.03 -0.60 -6.89
C GLU A 56 -15.80 -0.01 -5.71
N GLU A 57 -16.82 0.78 -6.00
CA GLU A 57 -17.66 1.40 -4.97
C GLU A 57 -18.40 0.35 -4.12
N GLU A 58 -19.00 -0.64 -4.78
CA GLU A 58 -19.69 -1.74 -4.08
C GLU A 58 -18.72 -2.54 -3.21
N ALA A 59 -17.51 -2.79 -3.71
CA ALA A 59 -16.46 -3.49 -2.96
C ALA A 59 -16.01 -2.69 -1.72
N PHE A 60 -15.86 -1.37 -1.83
CA PHE A 60 -15.57 -0.51 -0.69
C PHE A 60 -16.67 -0.56 0.37
N LYS A 61 -17.92 -0.41 -0.05
CA LYS A 61 -19.08 -0.47 0.85
C LYS A 61 -19.18 -1.81 1.57
N HIS A 62 -18.97 -2.90 0.85
CA HIS A 62 -19.00 -4.24 1.40
C HIS A 62 -17.84 -4.50 2.38
N GLU A 63 -16.63 -4.06 2.03
CA GLU A 63 -15.46 -4.12 2.93
C GLU A 63 -15.72 -3.40 4.25
N ILE A 64 -16.20 -2.16 4.19
CA ILE A 64 -16.55 -1.34 5.36
C ILE A 64 -17.61 -2.05 6.21
N TYR A 65 -18.64 -2.56 5.58
CA TYR A 65 -19.72 -3.29 6.24
C TYR A 65 -19.19 -4.53 6.98
N MET A 66 -18.40 -5.35 6.31
CA MET A 66 -17.87 -6.59 6.90
C MET A 66 -16.89 -6.30 8.05
N ILE A 67 -16.07 -5.26 7.94
CA ILE A 67 -15.18 -4.84 9.03
C ILE A 67 -16.00 -4.36 10.23
N SER A 68 -17.10 -3.65 10.00
CA SER A 68 -18.00 -3.22 11.08
C SER A 68 -18.71 -4.38 11.77
N VAL A 69 -19.09 -5.40 11.02
CA VAL A 69 -19.76 -6.61 11.57
C VAL A 69 -18.82 -7.40 12.49
N PHE A 70 -17.60 -7.68 12.04
CA PHE A 70 -16.64 -8.46 12.83
C PHE A 70 -15.86 -7.62 13.85
N GLY A 71 -15.77 -6.32 13.63
CA GLY A 71 -15.08 -5.40 14.51
C GLY A 71 -13.56 -5.51 14.48
N ARG A 72 -12.90 -4.48 14.97
CA ARG A 72 -11.44 -4.36 14.97
C ARG A 72 -10.86 -4.63 16.36
N LYS A 73 -9.84 -5.47 16.40
CA LYS A 73 -9.13 -5.80 17.64
C LYS A 73 -8.41 -4.60 18.25
N ASP A 74 -7.83 -3.73 17.41
CA ASP A 74 -7.11 -2.54 17.86
C ASP A 74 -8.01 -1.50 18.55
N LEU A 75 -9.30 -1.48 18.20
CA LEU A 75 -10.32 -0.61 18.84
C LEU A 75 -11.07 -1.31 19.97
N GLY A 76 -10.81 -2.60 20.21
CA GLY A 76 -11.55 -3.38 21.17
C GLY A 76 -12.99 -3.69 20.76
N THR A 77 -13.36 -3.49 19.49
CA THR A 77 -14.73 -3.70 18.98
C THR A 77 -14.93 -5.08 18.36
N GLY A 78 -13.86 -5.86 18.16
CA GLY A 78 -14.00 -7.17 17.55
C GLY A 78 -12.69 -7.92 17.36
N ILE A 79 -12.66 -8.79 16.35
CA ILE A 79 -11.64 -9.84 16.16
C ILE A 79 -10.66 -9.59 15.00
N LEU A 80 -10.93 -8.61 14.14
CA LEU A 80 -10.11 -8.35 12.98
C LEU A 80 -8.82 -7.62 13.33
N ARG A 81 -7.74 -7.97 12.63
CA ARG A 81 -6.45 -7.29 12.71
C ARG A 81 -6.36 -6.08 11.78
N ASN A 82 -7.43 -5.75 11.07
CA ASN A 82 -7.52 -4.55 10.26
C ASN A 82 -7.20 -3.31 11.11
N LYS A 83 -6.45 -2.38 10.55
CA LYS A 83 -6.07 -1.12 11.23
C LYS A 83 -6.90 0.07 10.77
N THR A 84 -7.77 -0.14 9.80
CA THR A 84 -8.67 0.87 9.25
C THR A 84 -10.08 0.30 9.14
N ASN A 85 -11.06 1.17 8.97
CA ASN A 85 -12.45 0.76 8.80
C ASN A 85 -12.80 0.32 7.38
N GLY A 86 -11.80 0.22 6.50
CA GLY A 86 -12.00 -0.07 5.09
C GLY A 86 -12.29 1.18 4.24
N GLY A 87 -12.53 0.96 2.96
CA GLY A 87 -12.78 2.05 2.03
C GLY A 87 -11.55 2.86 1.63
N GLU A 88 -10.38 2.47 2.08
CA GLU A 88 -9.13 3.13 1.71
C GLU A 88 -8.49 2.42 0.52
N GLY A 89 -8.74 2.97 -0.66
CA GLY A 89 -8.05 2.57 -1.88
C GLY A 89 -7.07 3.63 -2.33
N SER A 90 -6.08 3.24 -3.11
CA SER A 90 -5.19 4.20 -3.78
C SER A 90 -5.90 4.93 -4.92
N SER A 91 -6.99 4.37 -5.44
CA SER A 91 -7.81 5.01 -6.47
C SER A 91 -8.58 6.19 -5.89
N GLY A 92 -8.31 7.38 -6.38
CA GLY A 92 -8.99 8.59 -5.93
C GLY A 92 -8.52 9.14 -4.58
N LEU A 93 -7.38 8.63 -4.06
CA LEU A 93 -6.78 9.19 -2.85
C LEU A 93 -6.29 10.62 -3.13
N VAL A 94 -7.05 11.59 -2.67
CA VAL A 94 -6.63 12.99 -2.72
C VAL A 94 -5.92 13.32 -1.41
N HIS A 95 -4.62 13.53 -1.49
CA HIS A 95 -3.87 14.03 -0.34
C HIS A 95 -4.34 15.43 0.01
N SER A 96 -4.56 15.69 1.30
CA SER A 96 -4.88 17.05 1.77
C SER A 96 -3.76 18.01 1.40
N GLU A 97 -4.10 19.29 1.24
CA GLU A 97 -3.11 20.34 0.94
C GLU A 97 -2.00 20.39 1.99
N GLU A 98 -2.33 20.14 3.25
CA GLU A 98 -1.35 20.04 4.32
C GLU A 98 -0.39 18.86 4.13
N SER A 99 -0.89 17.68 3.75
CA SER A 99 -0.06 16.52 3.46
C SER A 99 0.86 16.75 2.26
N LYS A 100 0.34 17.35 1.20
CA LYS A 100 1.13 17.76 0.03
C LYS A 100 2.23 18.74 0.41
N ARG A 101 1.89 19.72 1.24
CA ARG A 101 2.83 20.74 1.73
C ARG A 101 3.96 20.11 2.56
N ARG A 102 3.62 19.21 3.48
CA ARG A 102 4.61 18.47 4.30
C ARG A 102 5.56 17.66 3.45
N GLN A 103 5.05 16.91 2.47
CA GLN A 103 5.87 16.14 1.54
C GLN A 103 6.79 17.03 0.70
N SER A 104 6.28 18.16 0.24
CA SER A 104 7.08 19.14 -0.51
C SER A 104 8.20 19.73 0.33
N LEU A 105 7.92 20.11 1.57
CA LEU A 105 8.92 20.66 2.50
C LEU A 105 10.01 19.64 2.82
N THR A 106 9.66 18.36 2.97
CA THR A 106 10.62 17.29 3.24
C THR A 106 11.58 17.06 2.07
N LYS A 107 11.13 17.30 0.85
CA LYS A 107 11.94 17.12 -0.37
C LYS A 107 12.68 18.40 -0.79
N LYS A 108 12.20 19.56 -0.36
CA LYS A 108 12.77 20.85 -0.74
C LYS A 108 14.18 21.02 -0.15
N GLY A 109 15.11 21.43 -1.00
CA GLY A 109 16.50 21.65 -0.59
C GLY A 109 17.40 20.44 -0.68
N ARG A 110 16.87 19.25 -0.92
CA ARG A 110 17.70 18.07 -1.19
C ARG A 110 18.43 18.22 -2.52
N LYS A 111 19.70 17.95 -2.51
CA LYS A 111 20.55 17.99 -3.70
C LYS A 111 21.04 16.59 -4.03
N VAL A 112 21.29 16.35 -5.31
CA VAL A 112 21.90 15.10 -5.78
C VAL A 112 23.41 15.25 -5.72
N TRP A 113 24.06 14.31 -5.12
CA TRP A 113 25.53 14.23 -5.02
C TRP A 113 26.01 12.95 -5.68
N ASN A 114 27.18 12.97 -6.28
CA ASN A 114 27.83 11.79 -6.84
C ASN A 114 29.28 11.70 -6.35
N ASP A 115 29.80 10.48 -6.27
CA ASP A 115 31.18 10.21 -5.82
C ASP A 115 32.18 10.07 -6.98
N GLY A 116 31.74 10.29 -8.22
CA GLY A 116 32.55 10.09 -9.41
C GLY A 116 32.69 8.63 -9.84
N CYS A 117 32.20 7.67 -9.04
CA CYS A 117 32.28 6.22 -9.31
C CYS A 117 30.93 5.61 -9.72
N GLY A 118 29.93 6.44 -9.99
CA GLY A 118 28.58 6.00 -10.37
C GLY A 118 27.59 5.92 -9.22
N ASN A 119 27.99 6.14 -7.99
CA ASN A 119 27.08 6.21 -6.85
C ASN A 119 26.46 7.59 -6.73
N MET A 120 25.18 7.63 -6.41
CA MET A 120 24.43 8.88 -6.20
C MET A 120 23.70 8.85 -4.87
N LYS A 121 23.63 9.99 -4.21
CA LYS A 121 22.89 10.17 -2.98
C LYS A 121 22.17 11.50 -2.95
N MET A 122 20.93 11.49 -2.46
CA MET A 122 20.20 12.73 -2.20
C MET A 122 20.36 13.15 -0.75
N SER A 123 20.91 14.33 -0.52
CA SER A 123 21.14 14.87 0.81
C SER A 123 21.09 16.39 0.80
N TYR A 124 20.81 16.99 1.94
CA TYR A 124 20.86 18.45 2.12
C TYR A 124 22.29 18.97 2.10
N GLU A 125 23.23 18.16 2.57
CA GLU A 125 24.64 18.50 2.70
C GLU A 125 25.49 17.50 1.94
N CYS A 126 26.74 17.87 1.65
CA CYS A 126 27.70 16.97 1.03
C CYS A 126 27.91 15.71 1.89
N PRO A 127 27.72 14.49 1.33
CA PRO A 127 27.87 13.26 2.12
C PRO A 127 29.29 12.99 2.66
N GLY A 128 30.28 13.63 2.09
CA GLY A 128 31.68 13.46 2.52
C GLY A 128 32.68 13.90 1.46
N THR A 129 33.97 13.66 1.75
CA THR A 129 35.06 13.97 0.84
C THR A 129 34.95 13.13 -0.44
N GLY A 130 35.13 13.75 -1.61
CA GLY A 130 35.03 13.09 -2.91
C GLY A 130 33.63 13.13 -3.54
N TRP A 131 32.64 13.63 -2.81
CA TRP A 131 31.29 13.83 -3.36
C TRP A 131 31.16 15.22 -3.99
N VAL A 132 30.60 15.28 -5.18
CA VAL A 132 30.35 16.52 -5.90
C VAL A 132 28.87 16.67 -6.23
N LEU A 133 28.44 17.92 -6.36
CA LEU A 133 27.06 18.24 -6.67
C LEU A 133 26.74 17.86 -8.13
N GLY A 134 25.59 17.21 -8.32
CA GLY A 134 25.06 16.87 -9.63
C GLY A 134 25.01 15.37 -9.88
N VAL A 135 24.55 15.03 -11.10
CA VAL A 135 24.41 13.64 -11.56
C VAL A 135 25.72 13.21 -12.22
N CYS A 136 26.17 11.98 -11.94
CA CYS A 136 27.35 11.43 -12.57
C CYS A 136 27.17 11.33 -14.08
N GLU A 137 28.20 11.70 -14.86
CA GLU A 137 28.13 11.68 -16.33
C GLU A 137 27.91 10.29 -16.91
N GLU A 138 28.43 9.26 -16.25
CA GLU A 138 28.19 7.86 -16.64
C GLU A 138 26.72 7.48 -16.62
N SER A 139 25.93 8.07 -15.71
CA SER A 139 24.47 7.86 -15.64
C SER A 139 23.72 8.52 -16.80
N LYS A 140 24.29 9.57 -17.39
CA LYS A 140 23.65 10.27 -18.51
C LYS A 140 23.72 9.47 -19.81
N ASN A 141 24.70 8.59 -19.94
CA ASN A 141 24.90 7.82 -21.18
C ASN A 141 24.08 6.53 -21.25
N LYS A 142 23.47 6.10 -20.14
CA LYS A 142 22.63 4.88 -20.12
C LYS A 142 21.24 5.04 -20.73
N ASN A 143 20.82 6.29 -21.03
CA ASN A 143 19.50 6.60 -21.59
C ASN A 143 19.54 7.06 -23.05
N ARG A 144 20.59 6.74 -23.76
CA ARG A 144 20.67 6.97 -25.20
C ARG A 144 20.61 5.70 -26.02
#